data_99aa2063f70e3de1a4cb4da138fc513d
#
_entry.id   99aa2063f70e3de1a4cb4da138fc513d
#
_cell.length_a   1.000
_cell.length_b   1.000
_cell.length_c   1.000
_cell.angle_alpha   90.00
_cell.angle_beta   90.00
_cell.angle_gamma   90.00
#
_symmetry.space_group_name_H-M   'P 1'
#
loop_
_entity.id
_entity.type
_entity.pdbx_description
1 polymer ?
#
loop_
_entity_poly.entity_id
_entity_poly.type
_entity_poly.pdbx_seq_one_letter_code
_entity_poly.pdbx_strand_id
1 'polypeptide(L)'
;MTVSEPPTVACLVDLLERRFPPAWAESWDRVGLVVGEPDAQVRRVLLVVDCVPETVEQAVEVDAQLIVSHHPLLLRGVSSVAATSYKGRLIHRMIRAGIALYTAHTNADVAYPGVSDALADRIGLLDQRPLRQVGDDPRRGFGRIGRLPTTMTLAAFTQRVAAVLPATAWGVRAAGPPQRPVSTVAVCGGAGDSFFADAMAAGVDAYLTADLRHHPASEF
;
A
#
# COMPACT_ATOMS: atom_id res chain seq x y z
N MET A 1 -8.11 38.34 -4.20
CA MET A 1 -7.93 36.88 -4.35
C MET A 1 -9.04 36.23 -3.55
N THR A 2 -10.06 35.70 -4.19
CA THR A 2 -11.09 34.89 -3.52
C THR A 2 -10.43 33.62 -3.05
N VAL A 3 -10.24 33.46 -1.74
CA VAL A 3 -9.83 32.18 -1.13
C VAL A 3 -10.99 31.22 -1.42
N SER A 4 -10.77 30.24 -2.30
CA SER A 4 -11.76 29.19 -2.52
C SER A 4 -11.99 28.47 -1.19
N GLU A 5 -13.25 28.16 -0.88
CA GLU A 5 -13.56 27.36 0.31
C GLU A 5 -12.80 26.04 0.25
N PRO A 6 -12.29 25.54 1.39
CA PRO A 6 -11.66 24.24 1.45
C PRO A 6 -12.60 23.13 0.97
N PRO A 7 -12.11 22.09 0.31
CA PRO A 7 -12.94 20.94 -0.06
C PRO A 7 -13.52 20.24 1.16
N THR A 8 -14.64 19.56 0.99
CA THR A 8 -15.21 18.70 2.04
C THR A 8 -14.59 17.30 2.01
N VAL A 9 -14.82 16.52 3.07
CA VAL A 9 -14.47 15.09 3.12
C VAL A 9 -15.06 14.37 1.93
N ALA A 10 -16.34 14.59 1.60
CA ALA A 10 -17.01 14.00 0.45
C ALA A 10 -16.30 14.31 -0.87
N CYS A 11 -15.88 15.57 -1.09
CA CYS A 11 -15.15 15.96 -2.30
C CYS A 11 -13.81 15.19 -2.44
N LEU A 12 -13.11 14.96 -1.32
CA LEU A 12 -11.85 14.21 -1.33
C LEU A 12 -12.09 12.71 -1.49
N VAL A 13 -13.14 12.16 -0.88
CA VAL A 13 -13.57 10.77 -1.10
C VAL A 13 -13.87 10.54 -2.58
N ASP A 14 -14.67 11.39 -3.21
CA ASP A 14 -14.96 11.30 -4.64
C ASP A 14 -13.70 11.35 -5.51
N LEU A 15 -12.71 12.19 -5.13
CA LEU A 15 -11.43 12.26 -5.83
C LEU A 15 -10.64 10.95 -5.70
N LEU A 16 -10.57 10.41 -4.48
CA LEU A 16 -9.87 9.15 -4.18
C LEU A 16 -10.55 7.97 -4.87
N GLU A 17 -11.89 7.90 -4.87
CA GLU A 17 -12.64 6.81 -5.51
C GLU A 17 -12.60 6.87 -7.04
N ARG A 18 -12.46 8.04 -7.65
CA ARG A 18 -12.14 8.14 -9.08
C ARG A 18 -10.75 7.62 -9.40
N ARG A 19 -9.79 7.78 -8.49
CA ARG A 19 -8.40 7.32 -8.67
C ARG A 19 -8.23 5.85 -8.33
N PHE A 20 -8.90 5.41 -7.29
CA PHE A 20 -8.86 4.07 -6.70
C PHE A 20 -10.28 3.56 -6.48
N PRO A 21 -11.02 3.22 -7.55
CA PRO A 21 -12.41 2.77 -7.43
C PRO A 21 -12.56 1.64 -6.41
N PRO A 22 -13.52 1.71 -5.48
CA PRO A 22 -13.77 0.63 -4.51
C PRO A 22 -14.06 -0.72 -5.15
N ALA A 23 -14.63 -0.72 -6.37
CA ALA A 23 -14.90 -1.93 -7.14
C ALA A 23 -13.64 -2.70 -7.57
N TRP A 24 -12.45 -2.10 -7.43
CA TRP A 24 -11.16 -2.76 -7.72
C TRP A 24 -10.58 -3.47 -6.49
N ALA A 25 -11.16 -3.26 -5.32
CA ALA A 25 -10.72 -3.93 -4.10
C ALA A 25 -11.04 -5.43 -4.13
N GLU A 26 -10.17 -6.22 -3.50
CA GLU A 26 -10.42 -7.63 -3.26
C GLU A 26 -11.72 -7.82 -2.44
N SER A 27 -12.44 -8.92 -2.69
CA SER A 27 -13.77 -9.17 -2.08
C SER A 27 -13.76 -9.23 -0.55
N TRP A 28 -12.63 -9.58 0.04
CA TRP A 28 -12.41 -9.64 1.49
C TRP A 28 -12.01 -8.29 2.10
N ASP A 29 -11.65 -7.30 1.27
CA ASP A 29 -11.11 -6.02 1.70
C ASP A 29 -12.19 -5.05 2.20
N ARG A 30 -11.76 -3.98 2.87
CA ARG A 30 -12.61 -2.92 3.41
C ARG A 30 -11.99 -1.56 3.13
N VAL A 31 -12.40 -0.93 2.04
CA VAL A 31 -11.92 0.37 1.57
C VAL A 31 -13.01 1.43 1.66
N GLY A 32 -12.65 2.69 1.52
CA GLY A 32 -13.57 3.82 1.54
C GLY A 32 -13.55 4.61 2.84
N LEU A 33 -14.56 5.47 3.03
CA LEU A 33 -14.72 6.29 4.25
C LEU A 33 -15.12 5.41 5.44
N VAL A 34 -14.30 5.44 6.50
CA VAL A 34 -14.45 4.60 7.69
C VAL A 34 -14.98 5.39 8.88
N VAL A 35 -14.52 6.64 9.04
CA VAL A 35 -14.90 7.57 10.12
C VAL A 35 -14.97 8.96 9.52
N GLY A 36 -15.90 9.79 9.97
CA GLY A 36 -15.96 11.23 9.66
C GLY A 36 -17.28 11.68 9.06
N GLU A 37 -17.46 12.99 9.08
CA GLU A 37 -18.63 13.69 8.55
C GLU A 37 -18.35 14.10 7.09
N PRO A 38 -19.18 13.69 6.10
CA PRO A 38 -18.95 14.00 4.69
C PRO A 38 -18.83 15.48 4.37
N ASP A 39 -19.57 16.32 5.09
CA ASP A 39 -19.62 17.77 4.88
C ASP A 39 -18.51 18.55 5.61
N ALA A 40 -17.70 17.88 6.44
CA ALA A 40 -16.60 18.53 7.15
C ALA A 40 -15.54 19.04 6.17
N GLN A 41 -15.09 20.29 6.39
CA GLN A 41 -14.05 20.92 5.58
C GLN A 41 -12.67 20.33 5.87
N VAL A 42 -11.86 20.13 4.82
CA VAL A 42 -10.52 19.59 4.93
C VAL A 42 -9.50 20.56 4.36
N ARG A 43 -8.56 21.00 5.20
CA ARG A 43 -7.43 21.86 4.82
C ARG A 43 -6.12 21.09 4.80
N ARG A 44 -6.05 20.01 5.58
CA ARG A 44 -4.85 19.19 5.70
C ARG A 44 -5.20 17.71 5.72
N VAL A 45 -4.46 16.94 4.94
CA VAL A 45 -4.57 15.49 4.85
C VAL A 45 -3.27 14.89 5.36
N LEU A 46 -3.36 13.87 6.21
CA LEU A 46 -2.23 13.03 6.62
C LEU A 46 -2.31 11.70 5.88
N LEU A 47 -1.24 11.33 5.18
CA LEU A 47 -1.10 10.04 4.50
C LEU A 47 -0.31 9.10 5.39
N VAL A 48 -0.84 7.90 5.65
CA VAL A 48 -0.21 6.90 6.51
C VAL A 48 -0.34 5.51 5.91
N VAL A 49 0.55 4.60 6.30
CA VAL A 49 0.35 3.17 6.03
C VAL A 49 -0.66 2.61 7.02
N ASP A 50 -0.43 2.79 8.31
CA ASP A 50 -1.23 2.25 9.40
C ASP A 50 -1.98 3.34 10.17
N CYS A 51 -3.26 3.09 10.47
CA CYS A 51 -4.02 3.89 11.41
C CYS A 51 -3.80 3.35 12.84
N VAL A 52 -2.75 3.86 13.49
CA VAL A 52 -2.30 3.49 14.86
C VAL A 52 -2.35 4.71 15.78
N PRO A 53 -2.25 4.55 17.13
CA PRO A 53 -2.30 5.69 18.05
C PRO A 53 -1.35 6.82 17.67
N GLU A 54 -0.12 6.47 17.29
CA GLU A 54 0.94 7.43 16.95
C GLU A 54 0.56 8.27 15.72
N THR A 55 -0.01 7.66 14.68
CA THR A 55 -0.43 8.38 13.47
C THR A 55 -1.70 9.19 13.68
N VAL A 56 -2.61 8.76 14.57
CA VAL A 56 -3.79 9.54 14.95
C VAL A 56 -3.38 10.77 15.79
N GLU A 57 -2.46 10.63 16.75
CA GLU A 57 -1.94 11.78 17.51
C GLU A 57 -1.15 12.73 16.59
N GLN A 58 -0.35 12.22 15.67
CA GLN A 58 0.31 13.05 14.65
C GLN A 58 -0.71 13.86 13.84
N ALA A 59 -1.84 13.26 13.45
CA ALA A 59 -2.90 13.98 12.73
C ALA A 59 -3.47 15.12 13.56
N VAL A 60 -3.64 14.90 14.88
CA VAL A 60 -4.08 15.97 15.82
C VAL A 60 -3.03 17.07 15.92
N GLU A 61 -1.76 16.71 16.10
CA GLU A 61 -0.66 17.67 16.25
C GLU A 61 -0.48 18.57 15.03
N VAL A 62 -0.67 18.01 13.82
CA VAL A 62 -0.56 18.78 12.57
C VAL A 62 -1.87 19.42 12.14
N ASP A 63 -2.95 19.33 12.93
CA ASP A 63 -4.29 19.83 12.61
C ASP A 63 -4.80 19.27 11.24
N ALA A 64 -4.69 17.96 11.03
CA ALA A 64 -5.26 17.30 9.86
C ALA A 64 -6.72 16.95 10.11
N GLN A 65 -7.58 17.15 9.10
CA GLN A 65 -9.01 16.81 9.17
C GLN A 65 -9.31 15.49 8.45
N LEU A 66 -8.37 14.94 7.67
CA LEU A 66 -8.50 13.65 7.01
C LEU A 66 -7.22 12.86 7.13
N ILE A 67 -7.33 11.62 7.58
CA ILE A 67 -6.29 10.59 7.44
C ILE A 67 -6.67 9.73 6.24
N VAL A 68 -5.73 9.55 5.31
CA VAL A 68 -5.82 8.53 4.26
C VAL A 68 -4.85 7.42 4.64
N SER A 69 -5.37 6.27 5.04
CA SER A 69 -4.57 5.09 5.39
C SER A 69 -4.54 4.08 4.25
N HIS A 70 -3.43 3.36 4.14
CA HIS A 70 -3.35 2.19 3.27
C HIS A 70 -4.03 0.99 3.94
N HIS A 71 -3.58 0.59 5.11
CA HIS A 71 -4.18 -0.54 5.82
C HIS A 71 -5.51 -0.18 6.49
N PRO A 72 -6.55 -1.02 6.32
CA PRO A 72 -7.86 -0.76 6.90
C PRO A 72 -7.90 -1.02 8.40
N LEU A 73 -8.27 0.01 9.19
CA LEU A 73 -8.49 -0.14 10.63
C LEU A 73 -9.55 -1.21 10.94
N LEU A 74 -10.60 -1.29 10.13
CA LEU A 74 -11.74 -2.20 10.33
C LEU A 74 -11.80 -3.32 9.29
N LEU A 75 -10.64 -3.89 8.89
CA LEU A 75 -10.57 -5.03 7.95
C LEU A 75 -11.48 -6.19 8.41
N ARG A 76 -11.49 -6.49 9.69
CA ARG A 76 -12.45 -7.42 10.29
C ARG A 76 -13.57 -6.61 10.92
N GLY A 77 -14.83 -7.00 10.64
CA GLY A 77 -16.01 -6.39 11.21
C GLY A 77 -15.96 -6.34 12.74
N VAL A 78 -16.52 -5.29 13.33
CA VAL A 78 -16.60 -5.11 14.77
C VAL A 78 -18.05 -5.03 15.21
N SER A 79 -18.38 -5.62 16.35
CA SER A 79 -19.70 -5.53 16.97
C SER A 79 -19.80 -4.40 18.01
N SER A 80 -18.70 -3.75 18.33
CA SER A 80 -18.64 -2.64 19.28
C SER A 80 -17.49 -1.70 18.94
N VAL A 81 -17.74 -0.41 19.10
CA VAL A 81 -16.74 0.66 19.02
C VAL A 81 -16.48 1.31 20.38
N ALA A 82 -16.86 0.63 21.48
CA ALA A 82 -16.58 1.15 22.82
C ALA A 82 -15.08 1.42 23.02
N ALA A 83 -14.74 2.50 23.73
CA ALA A 83 -13.35 2.90 23.98
C ALA A 83 -12.59 1.94 24.93
N THR A 84 -13.18 0.81 25.29
CA THR A 84 -12.52 -0.30 25.98
C THR A 84 -11.62 -1.13 25.08
N SER A 85 -11.86 -1.10 23.76
CA SER A 85 -11.04 -1.80 22.76
C SER A 85 -10.02 -0.86 22.12
N TYR A 86 -8.95 -1.42 21.53
CA TYR A 86 -7.95 -0.69 20.76
C TYR A 86 -8.59 0.15 19.63
N LYS A 87 -9.38 -0.51 18.76
CA LYS A 87 -10.04 0.15 17.63
C LYS A 87 -11.05 1.19 18.08
N GLY A 88 -11.83 0.88 19.13
CA GLY A 88 -12.79 1.82 19.69
C GLY A 88 -12.12 3.09 20.21
N ARG A 89 -10.98 3.00 20.89
CA ARG A 89 -10.23 4.19 21.35
C ARG A 89 -9.81 5.08 20.18
N LEU A 90 -9.28 4.50 19.09
CA LEU A 90 -8.89 5.26 17.89
C LEU A 90 -10.09 5.96 17.24
N ILE A 91 -11.21 5.25 17.06
CA ILE A 91 -12.43 5.81 16.50
C ILE A 91 -12.93 6.98 17.34
N HIS A 92 -13.03 6.80 18.65
CA HIS A 92 -13.43 7.89 19.57
C HIS A 92 -12.47 9.08 19.55
N ARG A 93 -11.17 8.82 19.43
CA ARG A 93 -10.15 9.88 19.36
C ARG A 93 -10.30 10.71 18.09
N MET A 94 -10.47 10.04 16.93
CA MET A 94 -10.68 10.72 15.65
C MET A 94 -11.98 11.52 15.64
N ILE A 95 -13.10 10.94 16.09
CA ILE A 95 -14.41 11.63 16.14
C ILE A 95 -14.31 12.90 17.00
N ARG A 96 -13.71 12.81 18.20
CA ARG A 96 -13.57 13.97 19.10
C ARG A 96 -12.64 15.05 18.55
N ALA A 97 -11.69 14.68 17.70
CA ALA A 97 -10.78 15.62 17.06
C ALA A 97 -11.30 16.15 15.71
N GLY A 98 -12.48 15.71 15.25
CA GLY A 98 -13.03 16.10 13.96
C GLY A 98 -12.22 15.55 12.77
N ILE A 99 -11.57 14.39 12.93
CA ILE A 99 -10.72 13.75 11.92
C ILE A 99 -11.49 12.64 11.24
N ALA A 100 -11.58 12.70 9.91
CA ALA A 100 -12.07 11.61 9.07
C ALA A 100 -10.97 10.59 8.77
N LEU A 101 -11.36 9.34 8.55
CA LEU A 101 -10.48 8.25 8.09
C LEU A 101 -11.01 7.67 6.80
N TYR A 102 -10.20 7.70 5.76
CA TYR A 102 -10.43 7.01 4.49
C TYR A 102 -9.35 5.93 4.29
N THR A 103 -9.74 4.78 3.76
CA THR A 103 -8.81 3.67 3.46
C THR A 103 -8.77 3.39 1.97
N ALA A 104 -7.57 3.38 1.39
CA ALA A 104 -7.27 2.91 0.03
C ALA A 104 -6.22 1.79 0.13
N HIS A 105 -6.65 0.54 -0.06
CA HIS A 105 -5.84 -0.65 0.19
C HIS A 105 -5.63 -1.43 -1.12
N THR A 106 -6.24 -2.60 -1.29
CA THR A 106 -6.02 -3.40 -2.50
C THR A 106 -6.51 -2.73 -3.79
N ASN A 107 -7.46 -1.81 -3.73
CA ASN A 107 -7.86 -0.97 -4.85
C ASN A 107 -6.75 0.02 -5.28
N ALA A 108 -5.90 0.47 -4.35
CA ALA A 108 -4.71 1.27 -4.66
C ALA A 108 -3.55 0.39 -5.15
N ASP A 109 -3.44 -0.86 -4.68
CA ASP A 109 -2.42 -1.80 -5.13
C ASP A 109 -2.58 -2.17 -6.61
N VAL A 110 -3.83 -2.39 -7.07
CA VAL A 110 -4.09 -2.77 -8.47
C VAL A 110 -4.07 -1.59 -9.43
N ALA A 111 -4.17 -0.36 -8.94
CA ALA A 111 -4.24 0.85 -9.76
C ALA A 111 -3.00 1.03 -10.64
N TYR A 112 -3.17 1.83 -11.73
CA TYR A 112 -2.06 2.31 -12.55
C TYR A 112 -2.10 3.84 -12.70
N PRO A 113 -1.02 4.55 -12.34
CA PRO A 113 0.07 4.09 -11.48
C PRO A 113 -0.44 3.81 -10.05
N GLY A 114 0.14 2.81 -9.39
CA GLY A 114 -0.23 2.35 -8.06
C GLY A 114 0.98 2.06 -7.17
N VAL A 115 0.74 1.36 -6.06
CA VAL A 115 1.77 1.07 -5.04
C VAL A 115 2.93 0.26 -5.63
N SER A 116 2.61 -0.79 -6.42
CA SER A 116 3.66 -1.64 -7.00
C SER A 116 4.44 -0.94 -8.12
N ASP A 117 3.83 0.04 -8.82
CA ASP A 117 4.57 0.90 -9.76
C ASP A 117 5.61 1.74 -9.03
N ALA A 118 5.20 2.39 -7.93
CA ALA A 118 6.10 3.21 -7.12
C ALA A 118 7.28 2.39 -6.58
N LEU A 119 7.05 1.13 -6.16
CA LEU A 119 8.10 0.22 -5.73
C LEU A 119 9.04 -0.15 -6.88
N ALA A 120 8.48 -0.53 -8.03
CA ALA A 120 9.24 -0.88 -9.23
C ALA A 120 10.10 0.29 -9.74
N ASP A 121 9.55 1.50 -9.77
CA ASP A 121 10.27 2.73 -10.12
C ASP A 121 11.40 3.01 -9.13
N ARG A 122 11.15 2.84 -7.84
CA ARG A 122 12.13 3.11 -6.79
C ARG A 122 13.36 2.21 -6.90
N ILE A 123 13.19 0.95 -7.29
CA ILE A 123 14.32 0.03 -7.54
C ILE A 123 14.87 0.14 -8.97
N GLY A 124 14.22 0.92 -9.84
CA GLY A 124 14.66 1.23 -11.20
C GLY A 124 14.39 0.13 -12.21
N LEU A 125 13.22 -0.52 -12.16
CA LEU A 125 12.80 -1.47 -13.18
C LEU A 125 12.36 -0.77 -14.46
N LEU A 126 12.73 -1.33 -15.59
CA LEU A 126 12.34 -0.92 -16.94
C LEU A 126 11.28 -1.88 -17.50
N ASP A 127 10.52 -1.43 -18.52
CA ASP A 127 9.54 -2.24 -19.27
C ASP A 127 8.52 -2.93 -18.35
N GLN A 128 7.95 -2.15 -17.43
CA GLN A 128 7.07 -2.66 -16.38
C GLN A 128 5.72 -3.12 -16.94
N ARG A 129 5.23 -4.24 -16.39
CA ARG A 129 3.87 -4.75 -16.59
C ARG A 129 3.36 -5.40 -15.31
N PRO A 130 2.03 -5.55 -15.14
CA PRO A 130 1.51 -6.27 -13.98
C PRO A 130 2.06 -7.70 -13.87
N LEU A 131 2.32 -8.14 -12.63
CA LEU A 131 2.61 -9.55 -12.33
C LEU A 131 1.34 -10.38 -12.52
N ARG A 132 0.19 -9.92 -12.01
CA ARG A 132 -1.14 -10.47 -12.27
C ARG A 132 -2.06 -9.36 -12.74
N GLN A 133 -2.45 -9.38 -14.02
CA GLN A 133 -3.41 -8.42 -14.57
C GLN A 133 -4.78 -8.58 -13.94
N VAL A 134 -5.49 -7.46 -13.74
CA VAL A 134 -6.87 -7.40 -13.24
C VAL A 134 -7.73 -6.55 -14.17
N GLY A 135 -8.82 -7.14 -14.67
CA GLY A 135 -9.73 -6.49 -15.61
C GLY A 135 -9.10 -6.24 -16.99
N ASP A 136 -9.67 -5.31 -17.75
CA ASP A 136 -9.36 -5.12 -19.18
C ASP A 136 -8.19 -4.16 -19.46
N ASP A 137 -7.83 -3.28 -18.50
CA ASP A 137 -6.66 -2.42 -18.66
C ASP A 137 -5.38 -3.24 -18.46
N PRO A 138 -4.53 -3.39 -19.51
CA PRO A 138 -3.31 -4.19 -19.42
C PRO A 138 -2.27 -3.65 -18.44
N ARG A 139 -2.43 -2.41 -17.97
CA ARG A 139 -1.53 -1.78 -17.00
C ARG A 139 -1.98 -2.01 -15.56
N ARG A 140 -3.27 -2.38 -15.36
CA ARG A 140 -3.86 -2.57 -14.03
C ARG A 140 -3.64 -3.99 -13.54
N GLY A 141 -3.20 -4.13 -12.28
CA GLY A 141 -3.02 -5.45 -11.67
C GLY A 141 -2.09 -5.44 -10.47
N PHE A 142 -2.00 -6.58 -9.81
CA PHE A 142 -1.13 -6.77 -8.65
C PHE A 142 0.32 -6.96 -9.05
N GLY A 143 1.21 -6.39 -8.26
CA GLY A 143 2.64 -6.48 -8.48
C GLY A 143 3.10 -5.88 -9.81
N ARG A 144 4.40 -5.86 -10.03
CA ARG A 144 5.00 -5.50 -11.32
C ARG A 144 6.12 -6.46 -11.66
N ILE A 145 6.29 -6.73 -12.94
CA ILE A 145 7.49 -7.37 -13.51
C ILE A 145 8.19 -6.33 -14.34
N GLY A 146 9.52 -6.33 -14.27
CA GLY A 146 10.34 -5.48 -15.13
C GLY A 146 11.76 -6.01 -15.24
N ARG A 147 12.59 -5.30 -16.00
CA ARG A 147 14.01 -5.62 -16.18
C ARG A 147 14.88 -4.62 -15.43
N LEU A 148 15.97 -5.10 -14.86
CA LEU A 148 17.04 -4.22 -14.40
C LEU A 148 17.75 -3.60 -15.61
N PRO A 149 18.23 -2.35 -15.52
CA PRO A 149 19.02 -1.73 -16.59
C PRO A 149 20.28 -2.54 -16.94
N THR A 150 20.84 -3.25 -15.96
CA THR A 150 22.02 -4.09 -16.10
C THR A 150 21.86 -5.31 -15.22
N THR A 151 22.22 -6.49 -15.74
CA THR A 151 22.25 -7.72 -14.95
C THR A 151 23.26 -7.57 -13.81
N MET A 152 22.89 -7.98 -12.60
CA MET A 152 23.75 -7.94 -11.43
C MET A 152 23.59 -9.22 -10.61
N THR A 153 24.46 -9.46 -9.63
CA THR A 153 24.29 -10.62 -8.72
C THR A 153 23.12 -10.38 -7.74
N LEU A 154 22.55 -11.47 -7.21
CA LEU A 154 21.51 -11.38 -6.16
C LEU A 154 22.01 -10.55 -4.96
N ALA A 155 23.27 -10.71 -4.55
CA ALA A 155 23.87 -9.92 -3.48
C ALA A 155 23.88 -8.42 -3.83
N ALA A 156 24.29 -8.05 -5.04
CA ALA A 156 24.28 -6.65 -5.49
C ALA A 156 22.85 -6.08 -5.60
N PHE A 157 21.91 -6.86 -6.09
CA PHE A 157 20.51 -6.49 -6.13
C PHE A 157 19.94 -6.24 -4.73
N THR A 158 20.22 -7.13 -3.77
CA THR A 158 19.82 -6.96 -2.36
C THR A 158 20.36 -5.65 -1.76
N GLN A 159 21.63 -5.34 -2.01
CA GLN A 159 22.24 -4.08 -1.56
C GLN A 159 21.58 -2.87 -2.23
N ARG A 160 21.29 -2.95 -3.53
CA ARG A 160 20.55 -1.88 -4.25
C ARG A 160 19.20 -1.64 -3.62
N VAL A 161 18.40 -2.69 -3.37
CA VAL A 161 17.08 -2.57 -2.71
C VAL A 161 17.24 -1.91 -1.34
N ALA A 162 18.21 -2.34 -0.52
CA ALA A 162 18.44 -1.76 0.80
C ALA A 162 18.86 -0.28 0.75
N ALA A 163 19.54 0.14 -0.32
CA ALA A 163 20.00 1.52 -0.47
C ALA A 163 18.88 2.49 -0.91
N VAL A 164 17.87 2.01 -1.65
CA VAL A 164 16.83 2.87 -2.23
C VAL A 164 15.49 2.84 -1.48
N LEU A 165 15.26 1.83 -0.65
CA LEU A 165 14.07 1.74 0.20
C LEU A 165 14.34 2.30 1.60
N PRO A 166 13.31 2.74 2.32
CA PRO A 166 13.44 3.14 3.71
C PRO A 166 14.06 2.03 4.58
N ALA A 167 14.97 2.42 5.47
CA ALA A 167 15.59 1.46 6.40
C ALA A 167 14.54 0.87 7.35
N THR A 168 14.63 -0.43 7.58
CA THR A 168 13.79 -1.15 8.54
C THR A 168 14.67 -1.86 9.58
N ALA A 169 14.09 -2.22 10.73
CA ALA A 169 14.84 -2.90 11.81
C ALA A 169 15.48 -4.23 11.35
N TRP A 170 14.84 -4.92 10.41
CA TRP A 170 15.32 -6.21 9.89
C TRP A 170 16.16 -6.10 8.62
N GLY A 171 16.16 -4.93 7.98
CA GLY A 171 16.80 -4.74 6.69
C GLY A 171 16.17 -5.57 5.57
N VAL A 172 16.87 -5.67 4.45
CA VAL A 172 16.49 -6.53 3.32
C VAL A 172 17.14 -7.89 3.49
N ARG A 173 16.32 -8.95 3.41
CA ARG A 173 16.79 -10.33 3.47
C ARG A 173 16.60 -11.00 2.14
N ALA A 174 17.55 -11.81 1.70
CA ALA A 174 17.48 -12.56 0.45
C ALA A 174 17.71 -14.05 0.70
N ALA A 175 16.99 -14.90 -0.02
CA ALA A 175 17.18 -16.32 -0.12
C ALA A 175 17.67 -16.67 -1.54
N GLY A 176 18.62 -17.60 -1.65
CA GLY A 176 19.22 -18.04 -2.91
C GLY A 176 20.74 -17.81 -2.98
N PRO A 177 21.41 -18.35 -4.00
CA PRO A 177 22.85 -18.19 -4.18
C PRO A 177 23.23 -16.72 -4.39
N PRO A 178 24.14 -16.14 -3.59
CA PRO A 178 24.47 -14.70 -3.68
C PRO A 178 25.00 -14.26 -5.04
N GLN A 179 25.64 -15.17 -5.78
CA GLN A 179 26.22 -14.89 -7.11
C GLN A 179 25.26 -15.16 -8.27
N ARG A 180 24.02 -15.61 -7.98
CA ARG A 180 23.02 -15.83 -9.02
C ARG A 180 22.79 -14.53 -9.82
N PRO A 181 22.86 -14.54 -11.16
CA PRO A 181 22.55 -13.38 -11.96
C PRO A 181 21.05 -13.03 -11.87
N VAL A 182 20.76 -11.75 -11.74
CA VAL A 182 19.41 -11.16 -11.70
C VAL A 182 19.31 -10.12 -12.80
N SER A 183 18.38 -10.30 -13.70
CA SER A 183 18.05 -9.40 -14.81
C SER A 183 16.58 -9.02 -14.79
N THR A 184 15.69 -10.01 -14.56
CA THR A 184 14.24 -9.86 -14.51
C THR A 184 13.76 -9.97 -13.07
N VAL A 185 12.92 -9.02 -12.64
CA VAL A 185 12.45 -8.94 -11.25
C VAL A 185 10.94 -8.76 -11.23
N ALA A 186 10.28 -9.54 -10.38
CA ALA A 186 8.93 -9.23 -9.95
C ALA A 186 8.96 -8.50 -8.61
N VAL A 187 8.01 -7.57 -8.41
CA VAL A 187 7.81 -6.88 -7.12
C VAL A 187 6.34 -6.91 -6.75
N CYS A 188 6.07 -7.02 -5.46
CA CYS A 188 4.74 -6.79 -4.89
C CYS A 188 4.91 -6.08 -3.55
N GLY A 189 4.24 -4.93 -3.37
CA GLY A 189 4.17 -4.27 -2.07
C GLY A 189 3.41 -5.12 -1.06
N GLY A 190 3.80 -5.04 0.23
CA GLY A 190 3.15 -5.77 1.31
C GLY A 190 3.30 -7.30 1.22
N ALA A 191 2.28 -8.03 1.69
CA ALA A 191 2.26 -9.49 1.79
C ALA A 191 2.02 -10.15 0.43
N GLY A 192 3.09 -10.51 -0.26
CA GLY A 192 3.06 -11.03 -1.62
C GLY A 192 3.21 -12.54 -1.76
N ASP A 193 3.10 -13.33 -0.69
CA ASP A 193 3.26 -14.77 -0.77
C ASP A 193 2.18 -15.47 -1.64
N SER A 194 1.02 -14.86 -1.81
CA SER A 194 -0.04 -15.34 -2.71
C SER A 194 0.29 -15.22 -4.20
N PHE A 195 1.37 -14.51 -4.56
CA PHE A 195 1.82 -14.32 -5.95
C PHE A 195 3.07 -15.13 -6.31
N PHE A 196 3.52 -16.05 -5.45
CA PHE A 196 4.65 -16.91 -5.77
C PHE A 196 4.45 -17.70 -7.06
N ALA A 197 3.27 -18.31 -7.23
CA ALA A 197 2.97 -19.05 -8.46
C ALA A 197 3.03 -18.17 -9.72
N ASP A 198 2.57 -16.91 -9.63
CA ASP A 198 2.65 -15.96 -10.75
C ASP A 198 4.10 -15.59 -11.06
N ALA A 199 4.93 -15.35 -10.02
CA ALA A 199 6.35 -15.04 -10.19
C ALA A 199 7.12 -16.22 -10.83
N MET A 200 6.84 -17.44 -10.39
CA MET A 200 7.40 -18.65 -10.97
C MET A 200 6.98 -18.83 -12.44
N ALA A 201 5.70 -18.71 -12.74
CA ALA A 201 5.17 -18.83 -14.10
C ALA A 201 5.72 -17.75 -15.04
N ALA A 202 6.03 -16.56 -14.50
CA ALA A 202 6.65 -15.48 -15.26
C ALA A 202 8.15 -15.69 -15.51
N GLY A 203 8.79 -16.67 -14.84
CA GLY A 203 10.21 -17.02 -15.02
C GLY A 203 11.16 -15.90 -14.62
N VAL A 204 10.81 -15.10 -13.60
CA VAL A 204 11.69 -14.02 -13.12
C VAL A 204 12.87 -14.56 -12.32
N ASP A 205 13.99 -13.81 -12.33
CA ASP A 205 15.21 -14.21 -11.61
C ASP A 205 15.12 -13.95 -10.11
N ALA A 206 14.32 -12.94 -9.70
CA ALA A 206 14.09 -12.59 -8.32
C ALA A 206 12.67 -12.04 -8.10
N TYR A 207 12.14 -12.26 -6.89
CA TYR A 207 10.86 -11.70 -6.46
C TYR A 207 11.05 -10.91 -5.16
N LEU A 208 10.68 -9.63 -5.17
CA LEU A 208 10.76 -8.72 -4.02
C LEU A 208 9.37 -8.50 -3.44
N THR A 209 9.21 -8.82 -2.17
CA THR A 209 7.95 -8.62 -1.41
C THR A 209 8.24 -8.58 0.09
N ALA A 210 7.18 -8.50 0.92
CA ALA A 210 7.27 -8.47 2.38
C ALA A 210 6.28 -9.47 3.03
N ASP A 211 6.28 -9.52 4.36
CA ASP A 211 5.31 -10.23 5.21
C ASP A 211 5.10 -11.71 4.84
N LEU A 212 6.19 -12.38 4.47
CA LEU A 212 6.12 -13.76 4.03
C LEU A 212 5.82 -14.71 5.18
N ARG A 213 4.81 -15.56 4.99
CA ARG A 213 4.52 -16.69 5.88
C ARG A 213 5.55 -17.79 5.65
N HIS A 214 5.87 -18.54 6.72
CA HIS A 214 6.94 -19.53 6.70
C HIS A 214 6.76 -20.60 5.59
N HIS A 215 5.63 -21.29 5.60
CA HIS A 215 5.41 -22.41 4.65
C HIS A 215 5.44 -21.95 3.19
N PRO A 216 4.68 -20.92 2.76
CA PRO A 216 4.79 -20.44 1.38
C PRO A 216 6.22 -20.03 0.99
N ALA A 217 6.95 -19.38 1.92
CA ALA A 217 8.32 -18.94 1.62
C ALA A 217 9.35 -20.09 1.57
N SER A 218 9.10 -21.19 2.30
CA SER A 218 10.00 -22.35 2.30
C SER A 218 9.76 -23.30 1.12
N GLU A 219 8.61 -23.19 0.46
CA GLU A 219 8.22 -24.02 -0.69
C GLU A 219 8.50 -23.30 -2.03
N PHE A 220 8.78 -21.98 -1.98
CA PHE A 220 9.14 -21.15 -3.14
C PHE A 220 10.63 -21.25 -3.46
#